data_eca29e3122add41b3f8e6a4405a2409c
#
_entry.id   eca29e3122add41b3f8e6a4405a2409c
#
_cell.length_a   1.000
_cell.length_b   1.000
_cell.length_c   1.000
_cell.angle_alpha   90.00
_cell.angle_beta   90.00
_cell.angle_gamma   90.00
#
_symmetry.space_group_name_H-M   'P 1'
#
loop_
_entity.id
_entity.type
_entity.pdbx_description
1 polymer ?
#
loop_
_entity_poly.entity_id
_entity_poly.type
_entity_poly.pdbx_seq_one_letter_code
_entity_poly.pdbx_strand_id
1 'polypeptide(L)' 'MLAVLLENRHRVVSRGELSRLAGLEGLSERRCDSVLVQIRRFLGPDAVTTVRGRGWRLEPSHVAQAQAALA' A
#
# COMPACT_ATOMS: atom_id res chain seq x y z
N MET A 1 -0.80 6.60 -2.51
CA MET A 1 -0.81 5.13 -2.37
C MET A 1 -1.20 4.64 -0.97
N LEU A 2 -0.69 5.26 0.08
CA LEU A 2 -1.07 4.88 1.45
C LEU A 2 -2.58 5.02 1.69
N ALA A 3 -3.18 6.11 1.21
CA ALA A 3 -4.62 6.31 1.34
C ALA A 3 -5.43 5.19 0.68
N VAL A 4 -4.98 4.71 -0.48
CA VAL A 4 -5.64 3.61 -1.20
C VAL A 4 -5.56 2.32 -0.40
N LEU A 5 -4.39 2.02 0.16
CA LEU A 5 -4.21 0.83 0.99
C LEU A 5 -5.07 0.90 2.26
N LEU A 6 -5.16 2.08 2.86
CA LEU A 6 -5.97 2.29 4.06
C LEU A 6 -7.47 2.12 3.77
N GLU A 7 -7.96 2.71 2.70
CA GLU A 7 -9.36 2.60 2.28
C GLU A 7 -9.76 1.16 1.95
N ASN A 8 -8.79 0.36 1.48
CA ASN A 8 -9.01 -1.02 1.07
C ASN A 8 -8.35 -2.02 2.03
N ARG A 9 -8.18 -1.64 3.30
CA ARG A 9 -7.43 -2.43 4.29
C ARG A 9 -7.99 -3.82 4.58
N HIS A 10 -9.22 -4.07 4.18
CA HIS A 10 -9.87 -5.36 4.40
C HIS A 10 -9.62 -6.37 3.27
N ARG A 11 -8.87 -5.98 2.26
CA ARG A 11 -8.60 -6.85 1.12
C ARG A 11 -7.21 -6.60 0.55
N VAL A 12 -6.77 -7.54 -0.28
CA VAL A 12 -5.52 -7.40 -1.03
C VAL A 12 -5.77 -6.49 -2.24
N VAL A 13 -4.88 -5.52 -2.44
CA VAL A 13 -4.96 -4.59 -3.56
C VAL A 13 -3.87 -4.93 -4.56
N SER A 14 -4.25 -5.18 -5.80
CA SER A 14 -3.31 -5.50 -6.88
C SER A 14 -2.59 -4.25 -7.37
N ARG A 15 -1.48 -4.45 -8.10
CA ARG A 15 -0.75 -3.35 -8.72
C ARG A 15 -1.63 -2.53 -9.67
N GLY A 16 -2.45 -3.22 -10.47
CA GLY A 16 -3.38 -2.54 -11.36
C GLY A 16 -4.39 -1.68 -10.63
N GLU A 17 -4.92 -2.18 -9.52
CA GLU A 17 -5.84 -1.43 -8.69
C GLU A 17 -5.15 -0.22 -8.03
N LEU A 18 -3.92 -0.40 -7.52
CA LEU A 18 -3.15 0.71 -6.95
C LEU A 18 -2.93 1.80 -7.98
N SER A 19 -2.54 1.43 -9.20
CA SER A 19 -2.33 2.37 -10.29
C SER A 19 -3.61 3.16 -10.59
N ARG A 20 -4.73 2.46 -10.73
CA ARG A 20 -6.02 3.08 -11.08
C ARG A 20 -6.56 3.95 -9.95
N LEU A 21 -6.57 3.43 -8.74
CA LEU A 21 -7.18 4.12 -7.59
C LEU A 21 -6.33 5.28 -7.08
N ALA A 22 -5.02 5.17 -7.21
CA ALA A 22 -4.10 6.24 -6.82
C ALA A 22 -3.87 7.28 -7.92
N GLY A 23 -4.46 7.08 -9.10
CA GLY A 23 -4.29 7.99 -10.24
C GLY A 23 -2.90 7.95 -10.85
N LEU A 24 -2.17 6.86 -10.67
CA LEU A 24 -0.80 6.70 -11.18
C LEU A 24 -0.81 5.77 -12.39
N GLU A 25 -1.31 6.26 -13.51
CA GLU A 25 -1.33 5.48 -14.75
C GLU A 25 0.08 5.04 -15.14
N GLY A 26 0.17 3.80 -15.60
CA GLY A 26 1.45 3.24 -16.01
C GLY A 26 2.40 2.94 -14.87
N LEU A 27 1.89 2.72 -13.67
CA LEU A 27 2.71 2.38 -12.51
C LEU A 27 3.48 1.10 -12.77
N SER A 28 4.80 1.23 -12.98
CA SER A 28 5.66 0.08 -13.21
C SER A 28 5.85 -0.72 -11.92
N GLU A 29 6.22 -1.97 -12.05
CA GLU A 29 6.51 -2.85 -10.92
C GLU A 29 7.59 -2.25 -10.01
N ARG A 30 8.67 -1.74 -10.63
CA ARG A 30 9.77 -1.11 -9.90
C ARG A 30 9.30 0.12 -9.11
N ARG A 31 8.48 0.97 -9.74
CA ARG A 31 7.98 2.17 -9.07
C ARG A 31 7.03 1.83 -7.94
N CYS A 32 6.20 0.84 -8.13
CA CYS A 32 5.31 0.33 -7.10
C CYS A 32 6.11 -0.16 -5.89
N ASP A 33 7.14 -0.97 -6.14
CA ASP A 33 8.02 -1.47 -5.08
C ASP A 33 8.72 -0.32 -4.34
N SER A 34 9.17 0.68 -5.08
CA SER A 34 9.83 1.86 -4.51
C SER A 34 8.93 2.61 -3.53
N VAL A 35 7.68 2.84 -3.92
CA VAL A 35 6.70 3.52 -3.07
C VAL A 35 6.37 2.68 -1.84
N LEU A 36 6.22 1.37 -2.01
CA LEU A 36 5.94 0.47 -0.90
C LEU A 36 7.10 0.40 0.09
N VAL A 37 8.34 0.45 -0.39
CA VAL A 37 9.52 0.53 0.47
C VAL A 37 9.46 1.80 1.34
N GLN A 38 9.09 2.93 0.76
CA GLN A 38 8.96 4.18 1.52
C GLN A 38 7.87 4.09 2.58
N ILE A 39 6.74 3.50 2.25
CA ILE A 39 5.65 3.29 3.22
C ILE A 39 6.13 2.42 4.38
N ARG A 40 6.86 1.34 4.09
CA ARG A 40 7.41 0.46 5.11
C ARG A 40 8.44 1.15 5.99
N ARG A 41 9.24 2.04 5.42
CA ARG A 41 10.20 2.85 6.20
C ARG A 41 9.49 3.79 7.16
N PHE A 42 8.36 4.34 6.73
CA PHE A 42 7.61 5.29 7.52
C PHE A 42 6.79 4.61 8.63
N LEU A 43 6.10 3.53 8.31
CA LEU A 43 5.18 2.85 9.23
C LEU A 43 5.80 1.65 9.94
N GLY A 44 6.85 1.07 9.37
CA GLY A 44 7.48 -0.14 9.87
C GLY A 44 7.53 -1.24 8.80
N PRO A 45 8.49 -2.17 8.89
CA PRO A 45 8.68 -3.19 7.85
C PRO A 45 7.51 -4.16 7.71
N ASP A 46 6.70 -4.32 8.77
CA ASP A 46 5.56 -5.23 8.78
C ASP A 46 4.24 -4.54 8.42
N ALA A 47 4.27 -3.26 8.05
CA ALA A 47 3.06 -2.48 7.81
C ALA A 47 2.29 -2.95 6.57
N VAL A 48 2.98 -3.39 5.55
CA VAL A 48 2.38 -3.84 4.29
C VAL A 48 2.83 -5.26 4.01
N THR A 49 1.88 -6.17 3.87
CA THR A 49 2.15 -7.56 3.53
C THR A 49 2.04 -7.75 2.03
N THR A 50 3.06 -8.35 1.43
CA THR A 50 3.02 -8.78 0.03
C THR A 50 2.31 -10.11 -0.05
N VAL A 51 1.25 -10.18 -0.84
CA VAL A 51 0.56 -11.43 -1.14
C VAL A 51 0.99 -11.86 -2.53
N ARG A 52 1.83 -12.87 -2.59
CA ARG A 52 2.47 -13.32 -3.82
C ARG A 52 1.45 -13.62 -4.92
N GLY A 53 1.66 -13.03 -6.09
CA GLY A 53 0.79 -13.21 -7.23
C GLY A 53 -0.54 -12.47 -7.17
N ARG A 54 -0.80 -11.72 -6.08
CA ARG A 54 -2.06 -10.99 -5.91
C ARG A 54 -1.89 -9.50 -5.68
N GLY A 55 -0.99 -9.09 -4.80
CA GLY A 55 -0.79 -7.68 -4.50
C GLY A 55 -0.35 -7.44 -3.07
N TRP A 56 -0.90 -6.42 -2.45
CA TRP A 56 -0.48 -5.97 -1.13
C TRP A 56 -1.68 -5.68 -0.24
N ARG A 57 -1.46 -5.75 1.07
CA ARG A 57 -2.46 -5.45 2.08
C ARG A 57 -1.84 -4.68 3.23
N LEU A 58 -2.50 -3.61 3.66
CA LEU A 58 -2.11 -2.89 4.87
C LEU A 58 -2.48 -3.75 6.09
N GLU A 59 -1.50 -3.99 6.97
CA GLU A 59 -1.72 -4.81 8.15
C GLU A 59 -2.61 -4.09 9.16
N PRO A 60 -3.57 -4.81 9.78
CA PRO A 60 -4.48 -4.21 10.78
C PRO A 60 -3.76 -3.53 11.94
N SER A 61 -2.61 -4.07 12.36
CA SER A 61 -1.81 -3.52 13.45
C SER A 61 -1.25 -2.13 13.15
N HIS A 62 -1.23 -1.72 11.89
CA HIS A 62 -0.67 -0.44 11.45
C HIS A 62 -1.72 0.55 10.94
N VAL A 63 -2.99 0.20 11.04
CA VAL A 63 -4.09 1.07 10.56
C VAL A 63 -4.10 2.40 11.31
N ALA A 64 -3.96 2.38 12.62
CA ALA A 64 -3.95 3.61 13.43
C ALA A 64 -2.80 4.53 13.04
N GLN A 65 -1.61 3.98 12.80
CA GLN A 65 -0.45 4.77 12.36
C GLN A 65 -0.67 5.36 10.98
N ALA A 66 -1.25 4.59 10.07
CA ALA A 66 -1.56 5.06 8.72
C ALA A 66 -2.59 6.20 8.76
N GLN A 67 -3.62 6.08 9.58
CA GLN A 67 -4.63 7.12 9.76
C GLN A 67 -3.99 8.39 10.31
N ALA A 68 -3.12 8.28 11.30
CA ALA A 68 -2.42 9.42 11.87
C ALA A 68 -1.51 10.10 10.84
N ALA A 69 -0.87 9.33 9.98
CA ALA A 69 0.02 9.86 8.94
C ALA A 69 -0.74 10.66 7.88
N LEU A 70 -2.01 10.33 7.64
CA LEU A 70 -2.85 11.01 6.64
C LEU A 70 -3.73 12.11 7.24
N ALA A 71 -3.70 12.26 8.54
CA ALA A 71 -4.49 13.28 9.24
C ALA A 71 -3.93 14.69 9.03
#